data_34cf13758261f9e3f9c04a50cfbe82a3
#
_entry.id   34cf13758261f9e3f9c04a50cfbe82a3
#
_cell.length_a   1.000
_cell.length_b   1.000
_cell.length_c   1.000
_cell.angle_alpha   90.00
_cell.angle_beta   90.00
_cell.angle_gamma   90.00
#
_symmetry.space_group_name_H-M   'P 1'
#
loop_
_entity.id
_entity.type
_entity.pdbx_description
1 polymer ?
#
loop_
_entity_poly.entity_id
_entity_poly.type
_entity_poly.pdbx_seq_one_letter_code
_entity_poly.pdbx_strand_id
1 'polypeptide(L)'
;MKHVSLIVAVCAIMSSYAFAADLCSVAPKHCKILKEDAKVRVIDFKTKKGDKFPMHSHPAFVVYIVKAGKTKSTLEDGTSKEMSSNDGEAQINAAVTHSQEHLEDSHVIIVEWKQ
;
A
#
# COMPACT_ATOMS: atom_id res chain seq x y z
N MET A 1 -45.34 -33.10 21.96
CA MET A 1 -43.92 -32.76 22.20
C MET A 1 -43.46 -31.85 21.08
N LYS A 2 -43.20 -30.62 21.42
CA LYS A 2 -42.72 -29.64 20.43
C LYS A 2 -41.20 -29.72 20.36
N HIS A 3 -40.68 -30.20 19.26
CA HIS A 3 -39.26 -30.15 18.99
C HIS A 3 -38.91 -28.67 18.65
N VAL A 4 -38.25 -27.99 19.56
CA VAL A 4 -37.65 -26.71 19.27
C VAL A 4 -36.34 -27.01 18.53
N SER A 5 -36.37 -26.94 17.22
CA SER A 5 -35.13 -26.89 16.42
C SER A 5 -34.45 -25.58 16.74
N LEU A 6 -33.42 -25.64 17.59
CA LEU A 6 -32.52 -24.52 17.76
C LEU A 6 -31.70 -24.42 16.48
N ILE A 7 -32.13 -23.56 15.57
CA ILE A 7 -31.31 -23.16 14.44
C ILE A 7 -30.23 -22.24 15.02
N VAL A 8 -29.10 -22.85 15.38
CA VAL A 8 -27.89 -22.08 15.62
C VAL A 8 -27.52 -21.50 14.27
N ALA A 9 -27.97 -20.28 14.02
CA ALA A 9 -27.38 -19.48 12.97
C ALA A 9 -25.92 -19.28 13.35
N VAL A 10 -25.07 -20.14 12.85
CA VAL A 10 -23.64 -19.87 12.83
C VAL A 10 -23.52 -18.67 11.92
N CYS A 11 -23.54 -17.46 12.50
CA CYS A 11 -22.93 -16.32 11.87
C CYS A 11 -21.48 -16.73 11.65
N ALA A 12 -21.18 -17.31 10.50
CA ALA A 12 -19.84 -17.30 10.00
C ALA A 12 -19.48 -15.82 9.94
N ILE A 13 -18.80 -15.34 10.98
CA ILE A 13 -18.03 -14.13 10.88
C ILE A 13 -16.99 -14.51 9.83
N MET A 14 -17.35 -14.31 8.59
CA MET A 14 -16.38 -14.14 7.56
C MET A 14 -15.62 -12.90 8.02
N SER A 15 -14.56 -13.11 8.79
CA SER A 15 -13.53 -12.12 8.85
C SER A 15 -13.11 -11.95 7.39
N SER A 16 -13.79 -11.03 6.71
CA SER A 16 -13.29 -10.52 5.49
C SER A 16 -11.94 -9.94 5.89
N TYR A 17 -10.88 -10.72 5.70
CA TYR A 17 -9.59 -10.14 5.49
C TYR A 17 -9.80 -9.27 4.25
N ALA A 18 -10.21 -8.02 4.50
CA ALA A 18 -10.12 -7.01 3.49
C ALA A 18 -8.62 -6.89 3.25
N PHE A 19 -8.11 -7.68 2.31
CA PHE A 19 -6.81 -7.39 1.74
C PHE A 19 -6.94 -5.98 1.22
N ALA A 20 -6.28 -5.02 1.89
CA ALA A 20 -6.17 -3.69 1.34
C ALA A 20 -5.60 -3.86 -0.07
N ALA A 21 -6.20 -3.19 -1.03
CA ALA A 21 -5.75 -3.25 -2.41
C ALA A 21 -4.27 -2.89 -2.49
N ASP A 22 -3.56 -3.38 -3.50
CA ASP A 22 -2.20 -2.97 -3.74
C ASP A 22 -2.15 -1.51 -4.23
N LEU A 23 -0.97 -0.89 -4.17
CA LEU A 23 -0.79 0.51 -4.55
C LEU A 23 -1.33 0.80 -5.96
N CYS A 24 -0.98 0.01 -6.95
CA CYS A 24 -1.34 0.30 -8.33
C CYS A 24 -2.83 0.11 -8.62
N SER A 25 -3.55 -0.67 -7.79
CA SER A 25 -5.01 -0.77 -7.85
C SER A 25 -5.69 0.52 -7.39
N VAL A 26 -5.14 1.21 -6.40
CA VAL A 26 -5.69 2.49 -5.89
C VAL A 26 -5.09 3.72 -6.57
N ALA A 27 -3.98 3.58 -7.26
CA ALA A 27 -3.27 4.66 -7.94
C ALA A 27 -2.88 4.29 -9.39
N PRO A 28 -3.83 3.84 -10.22
CA PRO A 28 -3.51 3.29 -11.54
C PRO A 28 -2.87 4.31 -12.48
N LYS A 29 -3.18 5.59 -12.32
CA LYS A 29 -2.63 6.67 -13.17
C LYS A 29 -1.21 7.07 -12.78
N HIS A 30 -0.75 6.68 -11.60
CA HIS A 30 0.56 7.05 -11.06
C HIS A 30 1.59 5.92 -11.18
N CYS A 31 1.12 4.69 -11.39
CA CYS A 31 1.94 3.49 -11.52
C CYS A 31 2.20 3.15 -12.98
N LYS A 32 3.47 2.86 -13.27
CA LYS A 32 3.86 2.19 -14.51
C LYS A 32 4.64 0.94 -14.12
N ILE A 33 4.15 -0.24 -14.52
CA ILE A 33 4.87 -1.49 -14.30
C ILE A 33 6.00 -1.59 -15.31
N LEU A 34 7.24 -1.50 -14.83
CA LEU A 34 8.43 -1.56 -15.68
C LEU A 34 8.83 -3.00 -15.98
N LYS A 35 8.70 -3.86 -15.00
CA LYS A 35 9.03 -5.29 -15.08
C LYS A 35 8.27 -6.06 -14.02
N GLU A 36 7.85 -7.26 -14.36
CA GLU A 36 7.19 -8.16 -13.40
C GLU A 36 7.44 -9.61 -13.78
N ASP A 37 7.74 -10.43 -12.78
CA ASP A 37 7.81 -11.89 -12.90
C ASP A 37 7.07 -12.53 -11.71
N ALA A 38 7.25 -13.83 -11.50
CA ALA A 38 6.59 -14.54 -10.41
C ALA A 38 7.04 -14.09 -9.01
N LYS A 39 8.19 -13.43 -8.89
CA LYS A 39 8.83 -13.10 -7.59
C LYS A 39 8.87 -11.61 -7.30
N VAL A 40 8.99 -10.77 -8.32
CA VAL A 40 9.30 -9.35 -8.19
C VAL A 40 8.45 -8.51 -9.13
N ARG A 41 8.02 -7.36 -8.65
CA ARG A 41 7.37 -6.33 -9.46
C ARG A 41 8.13 -5.01 -9.30
N VAL A 42 8.51 -4.41 -10.42
CA VAL A 42 9.21 -3.11 -10.48
C VAL A 42 8.26 -2.05 -11.01
N ILE A 43 8.05 -1.02 -10.22
CA ILE A 43 7.05 0.03 -10.47
C ILE A 43 7.74 1.37 -10.57
N ASP A 44 7.47 2.12 -11.62
CA ASP A 44 7.74 3.56 -11.70
C ASP A 44 6.53 4.30 -11.12
N PHE A 45 6.75 5.08 -10.06
CA PHE A 45 5.69 5.75 -9.33
C PHE A 45 5.95 7.25 -9.25
N LYS A 46 5.10 8.04 -9.90
CA LYS A 46 5.18 9.50 -9.96
C LYS A 46 3.97 10.13 -9.31
N THR A 47 4.21 11.08 -8.43
CA THR A 47 3.17 11.78 -7.69
C THR A 47 3.39 13.28 -7.70
N LYS A 48 2.31 14.01 -7.44
CA LYS A 48 2.33 15.46 -7.31
C LYS A 48 1.82 15.88 -5.94
N LYS A 49 2.24 17.05 -5.50
CA LYS A 49 1.70 17.67 -4.28
C LYS A 49 0.17 17.65 -4.31
N GLY A 50 -0.43 17.18 -3.21
CA GLY A 50 -1.87 17.07 -3.05
C GLY A 50 -2.45 15.72 -3.44
N ASP A 51 -1.68 14.83 -4.07
CA ASP A 51 -2.13 13.48 -4.37
C ASP A 51 -2.38 12.71 -3.08
N LYS A 52 -3.53 12.04 -3.00
CA LYS A 52 -3.93 11.21 -1.86
C LYS A 52 -4.31 9.83 -2.34
N PHE A 53 -3.82 8.84 -1.63
CA PHE A 53 -4.13 7.44 -1.91
C PHE A 53 -4.77 6.80 -0.69
N PRO A 54 -5.90 6.10 -0.87
CA PRO A 54 -6.57 5.41 0.22
C PRO A 54 -5.69 4.29 0.78
N MET A 55 -6.13 3.68 1.86
CA MET A 55 -5.45 2.56 2.49
C MET A 55 -5.13 1.47 1.46
N HIS A 56 -3.86 1.10 1.38
CA HIS A 56 -3.36 0.06 0.48
C HIS A 56 -2.20 -0.69 1.14
N SER A 57 -1.91 -1.88 0.64
CA SER A 57 -0.87 -2.75 1.18
C SER A 57 0.29 -2.94 0.22
N HIS A 58 1.48 -2.97 0.79
CA HIS A 58 2.71 -3.39 0.11
C HIS A 58 3.24 -4.66 0.76
N PRO A 59 3.74 -5.65 -0.01
CA PRO A 59 4.65 -6.65 0.52
C PRO A 59 5.97 -5.97 0.92
N ALA A 60 6.95 -6.71 1.42
CA ALA A 60 8.30 -6.17 1.61
C ALA A 60 8.80 -5.55 0.30
N PHE A 61 9.42 -4.38 0.36
CA PHE A 61 9.79 -3.63 -0.84
C PHE A 61 11.03 -2.76 -0.63
N VAL A 62 11.67 -2.43 -1.74
CA VAL A 62 12.71 -1.41 -1.82
C VAL A 62 12.15 -0.20 -2.57
N VAL A 63 12.50 0.99 -2.11
CA VAL A 63 12.25 2.23 -2.83
C VAL A 63 13.57 2.85 -3.20
N TYR A 64 13.72 3.21 -4.47
CA TYR A 64 14.80 4.06 -4.95
C TYR A 64 14.23 5.45 -5.27
N ILE A 65 14.78 6.47 -4.66
CA ILE A 65 14.32 7.85 -4.79
C ILE A 65 14.98 8.52 -6.00
N VAL A 66 14.23 8.71 -7.06
CA VAL A 66 14.69 9.45 -8.24
C VAL A 66 14.61 10.96 -7.97
N LYS A 67 13.46 11.41 -7.48
CA LYS A 67 13.22 12.77 -7.02
C LYS A 67 12.54 12.72 -5.66
N ALA A 68 13.21 13.26 -4.66
CA ALA A 68 12.70 13.31 -3.31
C ALA A 68 11.49 14.24 -3.18
N GLY A 69 10.56 13.84 -2.35
CA GLY A 69 9.41 14.61 -1.91
C GLY A 69 9.09 14.30 -0.46
N LYS A 70 8.10 15.00 0.07
CA LYS A 70 7.60 14.78 1.43
C LYS A 70 6.24 14.09 1.34
N THR A 71 6.06 13.07 2.15
CA THR A 71 4.83 12.27 2.18
C THR A 71 4.36 12.11 3.63
N LYS A 72 3.05 12.25 3.84
CA LYS A 72 2.41 11.87 5.11
C LYS A 72 1.83 10.47 4.95
N SER A 73 2.31 9.54 5.76
CA SER A 73 1.85 8.15 5.80
C SER A 73 1.02 7.93 7.05
N THR A 74 -0.14 7.28 6.91
CA THR A 74 -1.03 6.94 8.02
C THR A 74 -1.27 5.44 8.05
N LEU A 75 -0.95 4.81 9.18
CA LEU A 75 -1.15 3.38 9.43
C LEU A 75 -2.62 3.08 9.74
N GLU A 76 -2.97 1.79 9.74
CA GLU A 76 -4.34 1.33 10.04
C GLU A 76 -4.82 1.73 11.43
N ASP A 77 -3.92 1.87 12.41
CA ASP A 77 -4.24 2.32 13.76
C ASP A 77 -4.45 3.84 13.88
N GLY A 78 -4.34 4.59 12.77
CA GLY A 78 -4.47 6.03 12.73
C GLY A 78 -3.18 6.81 13.00
N THR A 79 -2.08 6.13 13.32
CA THR A 79 -0.77 6.78 13.53
C THR A 79 -0.27 7.37 12.22
N SER A 80 0.02 8.67 12.22
CA SER A 80 0.55 9.39 11.06
C SER A 80 2.00 9.80 11.28
N LYS A 81 2.77 9.77 10.19
CA LYS A 81 4.17 10.20 10.16
C LYS A 81 4.48 10.90 8.86
N GLU A 82 5.14 12.05 8.94
CA GLU A 82 5.74 12.68 7.78
C GLU A 82 7.09 12.03 7.47
N MET A 83 7.31 11.74 6.20
CA MET A 83 8.52 11.08 5.71
C MET A 83 9.16 11.95 4.65
N SER A 84 10.45 12.18 4.79
CA SER A 84 11.30 12.89 3.84
C SER A 84 12.42 11.97 3.39
N SER A 85 12.90 12.19 2.18
CA SER A 85 14.00 11.41 1.60
C SER A 85 14.92 12.31 0.79
N ASN A 86 16.01 11.76 0.29
CA ASN A 86 16.96 12.48 -0.56
C ASN A 86 17.02 11.81 -1.95
N ASP A 87 17.30 12.59 -2.98
CA ASP A 87 17.54 12.08 -4.32
C ASP A 87 18.67 11.05 -4.30
N GLY A 88 18.47 9.92 -4.98
CA GLY A 88 19.45 8.84 -5.05
C GLY A 88 19.50 7.91 -3.84
N GLU A 89 18.67 8.15 -2.83
CA GLU A 89 18.57 7.28 -1.65
C GLU A 89 17.82 6.00 -1.98
N ALA A 90 18.25 4.87 -1.40
CA ALA A 90 17.52 3.62 -1.42
C ALA A 90 17.06 3.25 -0.02
N GLN A 91 15.84 2.72 0.10
CA GLN A 91 15.23 2.33 1.38
C GLN A 91 14.71 0.91 1.29
N ILE A 92 14.98 0.11 2.32
CA ILE A 92 14.41 -1.23 2.47
C ILE A 92 13.25 -1.11 3.47
N ASN A 93 12.09 -1.60 3.08
CA ASN A 93 10.87 -1.50 3.87
C ASN A 93 10.25 -2.88 4.12
N ALA A 94 9.79 -3.10 5.35
CA ALA A 94 8.93 -4.23 5.65
C ALA A 94 7.56 -4.05 4.97
N ALA A 95 6.79 -5.14 4.88
CA ALA A 95 5.40 -5.07 4.45
C ALA A 95 4.63 -4.06 5.30
N VAL A 96 3.77 -3.27 4.68
CA VAL A 96 3.02 -2.21 5.33
C VAL A 96 1.65 -2.02 4.70
N THR A 97 0.68 -1.65 5.52
CA THR A 97 -0.64 -1.18 5.09
C THR A 97 -0.81 0.26 5.59
N HIS A 98 -1.02 1.17 4.67
CA HIS A 98 -1.11 2.59 4.97
C HIS A 98 -1.93 3.36 3.91
N SER A 99 -2.34 4.57 4.27
CA SER A 99 -2.76 5.61 3.33
C SER A 99 -1.66 6.64 3.21
N GLN A 100 -1.67 7.41 2.13
CA GLN A 100 -0.64 8.42 1.88
C GLN A 100 -1.23 9.71 1.35
N GLU A 101 -0.62 10.82 1.76
CA GLU A 101 -0.80 12.15 1.18
C GLU A 101 0.56 12.68 0.77
N HIS A 102 0.70 13.04 -0.50
CA HIS A 102 1.93 13.62 -1.02
C HIS A 102 1.93 15.13 -0.79
N LEU A 103 2.87 15.60 0.01
CA LEU A 103 3.01 17.03 0.39
C LEU A 103 3.91 17.78 -0.58
N GLU A 104 4.66 17.06 -1.40
CA GLU A 104 5.53 17.56 -2.46
C GLU A 104 5.52 16.58 -3.64
N ASP A 105 5.86 17.05 -4.84
CA ASP A 105 6.06 16.20 -6.00
C ASP A 105 7.18 15.20 -5.73
N SER A 106 7.00 13.96 -6.18
CA SER A 106 8.04 12.93 -6.04
C SER A 106 8.05 11.95 -7.21
N HIS A 107 9.19 11.29 -7.39
CA HIS A 107 9.36 10.20 -8.33
C HIS A 107 10.22 9.13 -7.71
N VAL A 108 9.68 7.92 -7.60
CA VAL A 108 10.36 6.77 -7.00
C VAL A 108 10.23 5.55 -7.90
N ILE A 109 11.20 4.64 -7.77
CA ILE A 109 11.09 3.28 -8.29
C ILE A 109 10.85 2.36 -7.09
N ILE A 110 9.81 1.57 -7.16
CA ILE A 110 9.44 0.62 -6.11
C ILE A 110 9.70 -0.78 -6.63
N VAL A 111 10.41 -1.59 -5.85
CA VAL A 111 10.61 -3.01 -6.12
C VAL A 111 9.92 -3.81 -5.03
N GLU A 112 8.85 -4.50 -5.38
CA GLU A 112 8.04 -5.30 -4.44
C GLU A 112 8.36 -6.79 -4.60
N TRP A 113 8.56 -7.48 -3.46
CA TRP A 113 8.69 -8.93 -3.44
C TRP A 113 7.30 -9.57 -3.35
N LYS A 114 6.88 -10.19 -4.43
CA LYS A 114 5.61 -10.93 -4.48
C LYS A 114 5.70 -12.17 -3.58
N GLN A 115 4.64 -12.43 -2.89
CA GLN A 115 4.51 -13.61 -2.03
C GLN A 115 3.71 -14.71 -2.72
#